data_231152c0616f6fa67e5b98782b0f2df6
#
_entry.id   231152c0616f6fa67e5b98782b0f2df6
#
_cell.length_a   1.000
_cell.length_b   1.000
_cell.length_c   1.000
_cell.angle_alpha   90.00
_cell.angle_beta   90.00
_cell.angle_gamma   90.00
#
_symmetry.space_group_name_H-M   'P 1'
#
loop_
_entity.id
_entity.type
_entity.pdbx_description
1 polymer ?
#
loop_
_entity_poly.entity_id
_entity_poly.type
_entity_poly.pdbx_seq_one_letter_code
_entity_poly.pdbx_strand_id
1 'polypeptide(L)'
;MVEREDCSASLWRNRTYDRLKLHLAKEFCELPHMSYPIDAPTYIPKDQFVKYLDNYIERFNIQPKYLTAIESCSYDEGRKCWLSMARKMTTSVGVRYTSRFLVVASGENSADNIPMIPGLHGFAGDVIHSSRYKSGANYSGKNVLVVGCGNSGMEIAYDLASHGANTSIVIRSPVHIVTKELIRLGMTFVQHTPVNIVDDFLVRMSNFVFGDLSMHGIVRPKQGPLLLKAKTGRSAVIDVGTVGLIKNGTIKVHGNISKIKGNKVEFEHSEKRGFDDIVFATGYKSTANAWLKNGESMLNNEGLPKKEFPNHWKGANGLYCAGLAKRGLAGIAMDAKDIANDILSSYHP
;
A
#
# COMPACT_ATOMS: atom_id res chain seq x y z
N MET A 1 -8.22 8.70 20.20
CA MET A 1 -7.33 8.13 19.16
C MET A 1 -5.88 8.42 19.53
N VAL A 2 -4.96 7.49 19.26
CA VAL A 2 -3.54 7.60 19.59
C VAL A 2 -2.74 7.40 18.30
N GLU A 3 -1.77 8.28 18.03
CA GLU A 3 -0.93 8.26 16.84
C GLU A 3 0.56 8.38 17.23
N ARG A 4 1.40 7.53 16.66
CA ARG A 4 2.84 7.49 16.94
C ARG A 4 3.57 8.68 16.34
N GLU A 5 3.21 9.07 15.13
CA GLU A 5 3.85 10.16 14.41
C GLU A 5 3.38 11.53 14.96
N ASP A 6 4.04 12.59 14.55
CA ASP A 6 3.78 13.96 14.99
C ASP A 6 2.66 14.68 14.22
N CYS A 7 2.13 14.03 13.20
CA CYS A 7 1.17 14.62 12.27
C CYS A 7 0.13 13.61 11.77
N SER A 8 -0.96 14.15 11.27
CA SER A 8 -1.94 13.42 10.46
C SER A 8 -1.36 12.98 9.12
N ALA A 9 -1.96 11.96 8.52
CA ALA A 9 -1.58 11.49 7.19
C ALA A 9 -0.07 11.22 7.02
N SER A 10 0.62 10.84 8.09
CA SER A 10 2.09 10.70 8.16
C SER A 10 2.68 9.84 7.04
N LEU A 11 2.00 8.75 6.65
CA LEU A 11 2.39 7.92 5.52
C LEU A 11 2.49 8.74 4.23
N TRP A 12 1.47 9.56 3.93
CA TRP A 12 1.39 10.39 2.74
C TRP A 12 2.37 11.56 2.77
N ARG A 13 2.61 12.16 3.92
CA ARG A 13 3.57 13.27 4.09
C ARG A 13 5.01 12.78 3.98
N ASN A 14 5.33 11.70 4.71
CA ASN A 14 6.72 11.35 5.00
C ASN A 14 7.25 10.18 4.17
N ARG A 15 6.36 9.25 3.69
CA ARG A 15 6.77 7.97 3.11
C ARG A 15 6.31 7.78 1.66
N THR A 16 6.04 8.87 0.95
CA THR A 16 5.66 8.84 -0.45
C THR A 16 6.63 9.67 -1.30
N TYR A 17 6.69 9.35 -2.58
CA TYR A 17 7.47 10.10 -3.57
C TYR A 17 6.69 11.32 -4.10
N ASP A 18 7.42 12.29 -4.67
CA ASP A 18 6.87 13.62 -4.93
C ASP A 18 5.80 13.64 -6.01
N ARG A 19 5.95 12.85 -7.08
CA ARG A 19 4.98 12.77 -8.17
C ARG A 19 3.72 11.96 -7.89
N LEU A 20 3.60 11.34 -6.70
CA LEU A 20 2.49 10.46 -6.39
C LEU A 20 1.14 11.17 -6.52
N LYS A 21 0.20 10.48 -7.16
CA LYS A 21 -1.23 10.82 -7.20
C LYS A 21 -2.03 9.62 -6.71
N LEU A 22 -3.27 9.85 -6.28
CA LEU A 22 -4.20 8.75 -6.08
C LEU A 22 -4.32 7.95 -7.38
N HIS A 23 -4.16 6.66 -7.30
CA HIS A 23 -4.21 5.76 -8.47
C HIS A 23 -5.63 5.60 -9.01
N LEU A 24 -6.64 5.73 -8.14
CA LEU A 24 -8.04 5.68 -8.50
C LEU A 24 -8.59 7.10 -8.64
N ALA A 25 -9.65 7.24 -9.44
CA ALA A 25 -10.36 8.49 -9.60
C ALA A 25 -11.00 8.93 -8.27
N LYS A 26 -11.14 10.26 -8.10
CA LYS A 26 -11.54 10.88 -6.83
C LYS A 26 -12.85 10.32 -6.26
N GLU A 27 -13.81 9.99 -7.12
CA GLU A 27 -15.10 9.42 -6.72
C GLU A 27 -15.01 8.07 -5.98
N PHE A 28 -13.89 7.33 -6.14
CA PHE A 28 -13.62 6.09 -5.41
C PHE A 28 -12.73 6.29 -4.17
N CYS A 29 -12.37 7.53 -3.88
CA CYS A 29 -11.40 7.87 -2.84
C CYS A 29 -11.96 8.86 -1.81
N GLU A 30 -13.24 9.16 -1.86
CA GLU A 30 -13.91 10.04 -0.89
C GLU A 30 -14.03 9.37 0.47
N LEU A 31 -13.86 10.16 1.53
CA LEU A 31 -14.17 9.75 2.88
C LEU A 31 -15.64 10.04 3.21
N PRO A 32 -16.26 9.33 4.16
CA PRO A 32 -17.65 9.55 4.54
C PRO A 32 -17.94 11.01 4.89
N HIS A 33 -19.07 11.52 4.42
CA HIS A 33 -19.59 12.86 4.75
C HIS A 33 -18.76 14.06 4.22
N MET A 34 -17.75 13.81 3.37
CA MET A 34 -16.97 14.89 2.77
C MET A 34 -16.46 14.50 1.38
N SER A 35 -17.05 15.11 0.35
CA SER A 35 -16.58 14.96 -1.04
C SER A 35 -15.42 15.88 -1.36
N TYR A 36 -14.68 15.57 -2.43
CA TYR A 36 -13.70 16.50 -2.99
C TYR A 36 -14.39 17.72 -3.60
N PRO A 37 -13.70 18.87 -3.68
CA PRO A 37 -14.18 20.02 -4.44
C PRO A 37 -14.52 19.64 -5.88
N ILE A 38 -15.51 20.31 -6.46
CA ILE A 38 -16.00 19.98 -7.82
C ILE A 38 -14.92 20.20 -8.88
N ASP A 39 -14.08 21.20 -8.68
CA ASP A 39 -12.93 21.57 -9.53
C ASP A 39 -11.67 20.74 -9.26
N ALA A 40 -11.68 19.86 -8.25
CA ALA A 40 -10.53 19.00 -7.98
C ALA A 40 -10.27 18.04 -9.17
N PRO A 41 -8.99 17.78 -9.53
CA PRO A 41 -8.65 16.88 -10.61
C PRO A 41 -9.16 15.46 -10.37
N THR A 42 -9.41 14.70 -11.43
CA THR A 42 -9.89 13.31 -11.33
C THR A 42 -8.95 12.42 -10.52
N TYR A 43 -7.65 12.58 -10.70
CA TYR A 43 -6.61 11.86 -9.96
C TYR A 43 -5.89 12.84 -9.06
N ILE A 44 -6.21 12.79 -7.78
CA ILE A 44 -5.78 13.77 -6.76
C ILE A 44 -4.27 13.66 -6.53
N PRO A 45 -3.50 14.75 -6.69
CA PRO A 45 -2.09 14.79 -6.29
C PRO A 45 -1.92 14.62 -4.78
N LYS A 46 -0.76 14.07 -4.37
CA LYS A 46 -0.38 13.83 -2.99
C LYS A 46 -0.71 15.00 -2.07
N ASP A 47 -0.28 16.20 -2.42
CA ASP A 47 -0.43 17.38 -1.56
C ASP A 47 -1.89 17.80 -1.41
N GLN A 48 -2.69 17.68 -2.47
CA GLN A 48 -4.12 17.94 -2.39
C GLN A 48 -4.85 16.87 -1.56
N PHE A 49 -4.40 15.61 -1.63
CA PHE A 49 -4.94 14.55 -0.78
C PHE A 49 -4.61 14.78 0.70
N VAL A 50 -3.38 15.17 1.00
CA VAL A 50 -2.98 15.54 2.36
C VAL A 50 -3.83 16.70 2.89
N LYS A 51 -4.02 17.76 2.10
CA LYS A 51 -4.89 18.88 2.45
C LYS A 51 -6.35 18.44 2.68
N TYR A 52 -6.85 17.54 1.86
CA TYR A 52 -8.19 16.97 2.04
C TYR A 52 -8.31 16.24 3.39
N LEU A 53 -7.30 15.46 3.79
CA LEU A 53 -7.28 14.79 5.09
C LEU A 53 -7.20 15.78 6.27
N ASP A 54 -6.43 16.86 6.13
CA ASP A 54 -6.37 17.92 7.16
C ASP A 54 -7.73 18.61 7.32
N ASN A 55 -8.38 18.98 6.22
CA ASN A 55 -9.71 19.55 6.23
C ASN A 55 -10.74 18.58 6.84
N TYR A 56 -10.57 17.26 6.60
CA TYR A 56 -11.43 16.24 7.21
C TYR A 56 -11.29 16.21 8.74
N ILE A 57 -10.05 16.25 9.23
CA ILE A 57 -9.75 16.27 10.66
C ILE A 57 -10.34 17.52 11.31
N GLU A 58 -10.17 18.69 10.70
CA GLU A 58 -10.71 19.96 11.18
C GLU A 58 -12.24 19.96 11.20
N ARG A 59 -12.87 19.57 10.07
CA ARG A 59 -14.33 19.53 9.92
C ARG A 59 -15.03 18.68 10.98
N PHE A 60 -14.42 17.53 11.32
CA PHE A 60 -15.00 16.60 12.29
C PHE A 60 -14.39 16.72 13.69
N ASN A 61 -13.60 17.78 13.93
CA ASN A 61 -12.93 18.05 15.20
C ASN A 61 -12.22 16.81 15.78
N ILE A 62 -11.48 16.09 14.93
CA ILE A 62 -10.76 14.90 15.32
C ILE A 62 -9.47 15.32 16.04
N GLN A 63 -9.29 14.89 17.28
CA GLN A 63 -8.13 15.26 18.11
C GLN A 63 -7.28 14.03 18.45
N PRO A 64 -6.32 13.64 17.59
CA PRO A 64 -5.40 12.57 17.88
C PRO A 64 -4.39 12.99 18.97
N LYS A 65 -4.02 12.03 19.81
CA LYS A 65 -2.85 12.17 20.69
C LYS A 65 -1.63 11.76 19.89
N TYR A 66 -0.99 12.72 19.26
CA TYR A 66 0.24 12.53 18.47
C TYR A 66 1.43 12.18 19.36
N LEU A 67 2.53 11.75 18.75
CA LEU A 67 3.78 11.37 19.41
C LEU A 67 3.55 10.40 20.58
N THR A 68 2.59 9.50 20.40
CA THR A 68 2.20 8.53 21.43
C THR A 68 2.16 7.13 20.79
N ALA A 69 3.17 6.32 21.06
CA ALA A 69 3.29 4.96 20.51
C ALA A 69 2.65 3.94 21.43
N ILE A 70 1.80 3.06 20.90
CA ILE A 70 1.32 1.88 21.62
C ILE A 70 2.46 0.85 21.66
N GLU A 71 2.85 0.42 22.85
CA GLU A 71 3.87 -0.62 23.08
C GLU A 71 3.27 -2.00 23.26
N SER A 72 2.11 -2.06 23.91
CA SER A 72 1.37 -3.31 24.05
C SER A 72 -0.11 -3.04 24.30
N CYS A 73 -0.95 -3.96 23.83
CA CYS A 73 -2.37 -3.95 24.12
C CYS A 73 -2.83 -5.37 24.37
N SER A 74 -3.59 -5.60 25.44
CA SER A 74 -4.12 -6.92 25.82
C SER A 74 -5.51 -6.80 26.42
N TYR A 75 -6.32 -7.85 26.28
CA TYR A 75 -7.62 -7.94 26.92
C TYR A 75 -7.50 -8.50 28.34
N ASP A 76 -8.09 -7.83 29.31
CA ASP A 76 -8.19 -8.27 30.70
C ASP A 76 -9.55 -8.95 30.91
N GLU A 77 -9.53 -10.27 31.02
CA GLU A 77 -10.75 -11.10 31.18
C GLU A 77 -11.48 -10.80 32.51
N GLY A 78 -10.74 -10.46 33.57
CA GLY A 78 -11.32 -10.15 34.87
C GLY A 78 -12.05 -8.81 34.89
N ARG A 79 -11.53 -7.82 34.19
CA ARG A 79 -12.10 -6.47 34.08
C ARG A 79 -12.98 -6.28 32.86
N LYS A 80 -12.99 -7.25 31.94
CA LYS A 80 -13.71 -7.19 30.64
C LYS A 80 -13.38 -5.91 29.85
N CYS A 81 -12.10 -5.55 29.77
CA CYS A 81 -11.65 -4.35 29.08
C CYS A 81 -10.29 -4.53 28.42
N TRP A 82 -9.98 -3.71 27.43
CA TRP A 82 -8.68 -3.61 26.80
C TRP A 82 -7.75 -2.72 27.64
N LEU A 83 -6.55 -3.20 27.92
CA LEU A 83 -5.46 -2.49 28.56
C LEU A 83 -4.40 -2.16 27.53
N SER A 84 -4.20 -0.86 27.25
CA SER A 84 -3.20 -0.38 26.30
C SER A 84 -2.10 0.36 27.04
N MET A 85 -0.86 -0.10 26.88
CA MET A 85 0.33 0.60 27.36
C MET A 85 0.90 1.40 26.20
N ALA A 86 1.09 2.67 26.41
CA ALA A 86 1.63 3.59 25.43
C ALA A 86 2.78 4.39 26.03
N ARG A 87 3.66 4.90 25.18
CA ARG A 87 4.77 5.79 25.53
C ARG A 87 4.64 7.12 24.81
N LYS A 88 4.72 8.21 25.54
CA LYS A 88 4.88 9.55 24.95
C LYS A 88 6.29 9.68 24.40
N MET A 89 6.43 9.87 23.10
CA MET A 89 7.73 9.92 22.43
C MET A 89 8.57 11.15 22.81
N THR A 90 7.91 12.23 23.24
CA THR A 90 8.58 13.48 23.66
C THR A 90 9.21 13.40 25.06
N THR A 91 8.60 12.64 25.98
CA THR A 91 9.01 12.60 27.39
C THR A 91 9.41 11.22 27.86
N SER A 92 9.26 10.21 27.00
CA SER A 92 9.43 8.79 27.33
C SER A 92 8.55 8.27 28.48
N VAL A 93 7.54 9.06 28.90
CA VAL A 93 6.61 8.69 29.97
C VAL A 93 5.63 7.63 29.48
N GLY A 94 5.51 6.55 30.25
CA GLY A 94 4.50 5.51 30.03
C GLY A 94 3.09 6.02 30.40
N VAL A 95 2.12 5.71 29.55
CA VAL A 95 0.70 6.05 29.77
C VAL A 95 -0.13 4.79 29.60
N ARG A 96 -1.07 4.57 30.51
CA ARG A 96 -2.03 3.46 30.42
C ARG A 96 -3.40 3.98 29.97
N TYR A 97 -4.00 3.27 29.02
CA TYR A 97 -5.40 3.48 28.63
C TYR A 97 -6.19 2.21 28.91
N THR A 98 -7.44 2.39 29.30
CA THR A 98 -8.45 1.31 29.43
C THR A 98 -9.62 1.64 28.54
N SER A 99 -10.16 0.63 27.83
CA SER A 99 -11.30 0.82 26.96
C SER A 99 -12.15 -0.44 26.84
N ARG A 100 -13.45 -0.28 26.64
CA ARG A 100 -14.37 -1.39 26.37
C ARG A 100 -14.15 -1.96 24.96
N PHE A 101 -13.82 -1.11 24.01
CA PHE A 101 -13.59 -1.45 22.60
C PHE A 101 -12.18 -1.06 22.17
N LEU A 102 -11.58 -1.82 21.28
CA LEU A 102 -10.30 -1.52 20.66
C LEU A 102 -10.43 -1.57 19.13
N VAL A 103 -10.11 -0.46 18.47
CA VAL A 103 -10.04 -0.40 17.00
C VAL A 103 -8.58 -0.32 16.55
N VAL A 104 -8.13 -1.37 15.87
CA VAL A 104 -6.78 -1.45 15.26
C VAL A 104 -6.85 -0.76 13.90
N ALA A 105 -6.32 0.46 13.81
CA ALA A 105 -6.28 1.27 12.60
C ALA A 105 -4.84 1.64 12.21
N SER A 106 -3.87 0.78 12.54
CA SER A 106 -2.43 1.02 12.29
C SER A 106 -2.03 0.93 10.81
N GLY A 107 -2.93 0.48 9.96
CA GLY A 107 -2.72 0.37 8.51
C GLY A 107 -1.90 -0.85 8.08
N GLU A 108 -2.15 -1.28 6.85
CA GLU A 108 -1.45 -2.40 6.20
C GLU A 108 -0.04 -2.03 5.73
N ASN A 109 0.27 -0.74 5.62
CA ASN A 109 1.53 -0.19 5.14
C ASN A 109 2.39 0.37 6.29
N SER A 110 2.45 -0.34 7.42
CA SER A 110 3.09 0.16 8.65
C SER A 110 4.61 0.03 8.65
N ALA A 111 5.16 -0.99 8.03
CA ALA A 111 6.61 -1.23 7.94
C ALA A 111 7.02 -1.65 6.54
N ASP A 112 8.26 -1.29 6.18
CA ASP A 112 8.89 -1.65 4.91
C ASP A 112 9.06 -3.17 4.83
N ASN A 113 8.80 -3.74 3.65
CA ASN A 113 8.99 -5.16 3.39
C ASN A 113 10.14 -5.38 2.41
N ILE A 114 11.37 -5.42 2.93
CA ILE A 114 12.56 -5.77 2.14
C ILE A 114 12.79 -7.28 2.28
N PRO A 115 12.77 -8.05 1.17
CA PRO A 115 13.01 -9.48 1.21
C PRO A 115 14.46 -9.81 1.58
N MET A 116 14.68 -10.96 2.21
CA MET A 116 16.03 -11.48 2.41
C MET A 116 16.59 -11.98 1.09
N ILE A 117 17.65 -11.32 0.61
CA ILE A 117 18.38 -11.70 -0.60
C ILE A 117 19.82 -12.03 -0.20
N PRO A 118 20.36 -13.19 -0.60
CA PRO A 118 21.75 -13.54 -0.30
C PRO A 118 22.72 -12.47 -0.75
N GLY A 119 23.53 -11.96 0.17
CA GLY A 119 24.54 -10.95 -0.08
C GLY A 119 24.07 -9.49 -0.10
N LEU A 120 22.78 -9.22 0.13
CA LEU A 120 22.24 -7.85 0.15
C LEU A 120 22.97 -6.92 1.15
N HIS A 121 23.31 -7.43 2.34
CA HIS A 121 24.02 -6.64 3.36
C HIS A 121 25.42 -6.19 2.92
N GLY A 122 26.01 -6.86 1.94
CA GLY A 122 27.32 -6.51 1.36
C GLY A 122 27.21 -5.74 0.04
N PHE A 123 26.06 -5.19 -0.30
CA PHE A 123 25.92 -4.35 -1.48
C PHE A 123 26.71 -3.05 -1.31
N ALA A 124 27.47 -2.69 -2.32
CA ALA A 124 28.44 -1.57 -2.24
C ALA A 124 27.79 -0.20 -2.44
N GLY A 125 26.55 -0.11 -2.90
CA GLY A 125 25.78 1.11 -3.13
C GLY A 125 24.68 1.32 -2.10
N ASP A 126 23.80 2.28 -2.37
CA ASP A 126 22.67 2.57 -1.50
C ASP A 126 21.53 1.59 -1.71
N VAL A 127 20.94 1.16 -0.59
CA VAL A 127 19.74 0.33 -0.55
C VAL A 127 18.64 1.08 0.16
N ILE A 128 17.58 1.41 -0.56
CA ILE A 128 16.42 2.09 0.03
C ILE A 128 15.13 1.33 -0.27
N HIS A 129 14.15 1.52 0.61
CA HIS A 129 12.76 1.12 0.32
C HIS A 129 12.01 2.27 -0.34
N SER A 130 10.96 1.97 -1.13
CA SER A 130 10.11 2.95 -1.81
C SER A 130 9.52 4.03 -0.88
N SER A 131 9.41 3.74 0.42
CA SER A 131 9.00 4.70 1.47
C SER A 131 9.98 5.86 1.67
N ARG A 132 11.25 5.66 1.30
CA ARG A 132 12.30 6.69 1.40
C ARG A 132 12.63 7.34 0.06
N TYR A 133 12.17 6.78 -1.04
CA TYR A 133 12.34 7.37 -2.36
C TYR A 133 11.52 8.66 -2.47
N LYS A 134 12.09 9.72 -3.05
CA LYS A 134 11.41 11.01 -3.26
C LYS A 134 11.33 11.37 -4.73
N SER A 135 12.46 11.39 -5.44
CA SER A 135 12.55 11.80 -6.84
C SER A 135 13.74 11.13 -7.52
N GLY A 136 13.66 10.96 -8.84
CA GLY A 136 14.76 10.47 -9.69
C GLY A 136 15.91 11.48 -9.85
N ALA A 137 15.73 12.72 -9.46
CA ALA A 137 16.73 13.79 -9.70
C ALA A 137 18.14 13.47 -9.17
N ASN A 138 18.24 12.77 -8.03
CA ASN A 138 19.51 12.40 -7.42
C ASN A 138 20.18 11.17 -8.05
N TYR A 139 19.58 10.57 -9.08
CA TYR A 139 20.04 9.33 -9.69
C TYR A 139 20.47 9.48 -11.15
N SER A 140 20.54 10.72 -11.67
CA SER A 140 20.96 10.97 -13.04
C SER A 140 22.32 10.34 -13.34
N GLY A 141 22.42 9.60 -14.45
CA GLY A 141 23.63 8.87 -14.86
C GLY A 141 23.94 7.58 -14.09
N LYS A 142 23.27 7.31 -12.96
CA LYS A 142 23.46 6.10 -12.15
C LYS A 142 22.75 4.90 -12.74
N ASN A 143 23.29 3.71 -12.49
CA ASN A 143 22.63 2.43 -12.76
C ASN A 143 21.75 2.04 -11.56
N VAL A 144 20.44 2.14 -11.68
CA VAL A 144 19.52 1.93 -10.58
C VAL A 144 18.63 0.71 -10.84
N LEU A 145 18.56 -0.18 -9.85
CA LEU A 145 17.68 -1.34 -9.87
C LEU A 145 16.45 -1.11 -9.00
N VAL A 146 15.26 -1.15 -9.61
CA VAL A 146 13.99 -1.16 -8.91
C VAL A 146 13.53 -2.61 -8.71
N VAL A 147 13.32 -3.04 -7.48
CA VAL A 147 12.87 -4.41 -7.18
C VAL A 147 11.38 -4.41 -6.87
N GLY A 148 10.59 -5.00 -7.77
CA GLY A 148 9.14 -5.07 -7.68
C GLY A 148 8.42 -4.21 -8.71
N CYS A 149 7.31 -4.74 -9.24
CA CYS A 149 6.53 -4.16 -10.34
C CYS A 149 5.07 -3.84 -9.96
N GLY A 150 4.83 -3.48 -8.70
CA GLY A 150 3.56 -2.86 -8.31
C GLY A 150 3.47 -1.41 -8.80
N ASN A 151 2.39 -0.70 -8.46
CA ASN A 151 2.23 0.71 -8.85
C ASN A 151 3.46 1.55 -8.49
N SER A 152 3.94 1.46 -7.23
CA SER A 152 5.15 2.19 -6.81
C SER A 152 6.39 1.82 -7.60
N GLY A 153 6.62 0.52 -7.88
CA GLY A 153 7.80 0.10 -8.65
C GLY A 153 7.81 0.64 -10.07
N MET A 154 6.67 0.57 -10.75
CA MET A 154 6.54 1.09 -12.12
C MET A 154 6.63 2.62 -12.16
N GLU A 155 6.02 3.34 -11.22
CA GLU A 155 6.13 4.80 -11.14
C GLU A 155 7.54 5.27 -10.80
N ILE A 156 8.23 4.59 -9.87
CA ILE A 156 9.63 4.89 -9.51
C ILE A 156 10.56 4.62 -10.69
N ALA A 157 10.37 3.50 -11.40
CA ALA A 157 11.17 3.19 -12.58
C ALA A 157 10.99 4.23 -13.70
N TYR A 158 9.73 4.67 -13.91
CA TYR A 158 9.45 5.76 -14.84
C TYR A 158 10.14 7.06 -14.41
N ASP A 159 10.03 7.43 -13.15
CA ASP A 159 10.59 8.67 -12.60
C ASP A 159 12.13 8.69 -12.70
N LEU A 160 12.78 7.60 -12.34
CA LEU A 160 14.23 7.42 -12.50
C LEU A 160 14.67 7.58 -13.96
N ALA A 161 14.02 6.88 -14.88
CA ALA A 161 14.35 6.96 -16.31
C ALA A 161 14.10 8.37 -16.88
N SER A 162 13.04 9.04 -16.43
CA SER A 162 12.71 10.42 -16.85
C SER A 162 13.73 11.45 -16.37
N HIS A 163 14.48 11.14 -15.31
CA HIS A 163 15.57 11.98 -14.78
C HIS A 163 16.98 11.53 -15.26
N GLY A 164 17.04 10.63 -16.25
CA GLY A 164 18.31 10.22 -16.86
C GLY A 164 19.08 9.14 -16.11
N ALA A 165 18.44 8.41 -15.20
CA ALA A 165 19.04 7.20 -14.62
C ALA A 165 18.99 6.03 -15.59
N ASN A 166 20.02 5.19 -15.63
CA ASN A 166 20.03 3.89 -16.33
C ASN A 166 19.21 2.89 -15.52
N THR A 167 17.93 2.83 -15.81
CA THR A 167 16.95 2.14 -14.96
C THR A 167 16.75 0.70 -15.37
N SER A 168 16.73 -0.18 -14.38
CA SER A 168 16.33 -1.58 -14.50
C SER A 168 15.23 -1.90 -13.50
N ILE A 169 14.33 -2.85 -13.85
CA ILE A 169 13.23 -3.28 -12.97
C ILE A 169 13.17 -4.80 -12.88
N VAL A 170 12.97 -5.32 -11.66
CA VAL A 170 12.74 -6.76 -11.43
C VAL A 170 11.24 -7.04 -11.44
N ILE A 171 10.83 -7.92 -12.35
CA ILE A 171 9.45 -8.41 -12.48
C ILE A 171 9.43 -9.93 -12.23
N ARG A 172 9.18 -10.32 -10.98
CA ARG A 172 9.19 -11.74 -10.57
C ARG A 172 7.87 -12.46 -10.85
N SER A 173 6.77 -11.78 -10.63
CA SER A 173 5.44 -12.43 -10.63
C SER A 173 4.56 -11.84 -11.72
N PRO A 174 3.65 -12.65 -12.30
CA PRO A 174 2.68 -12.16 -13.26
C PRO A 174 1.90 -10.94 -12.74
N VAL A 175 1.64 -9.96 -13.60
CA VAL A 175 0.98 -8.70 -13.25
C VAL A 175 0.04 -8.24 -14.36
N HIS A 176 -1.14 -7.72 -13.98
CA HIS A 176 -1.99 -6.97 -14.90
C HIS A 176 -1.51 -5.53 -15.00
N ILE A 177 -1.44 -5.03 -16.22
CA ILE A 177 -1.19 -3.61 -16.50
C ILE A 177 -2.43 -3.06 -17.20
N VAL A 178 -2.93 -1.93 -16.69
CA VAL A 178 -4.13 -1.25 -17.19
C VAL A 178 -3.88 0.25 -17.31
N THR A 179 -4.70 0.95 -18.08
CA THR A 179 -4.69 2.42 -18.05
C THR A 179 -5.59 2.94 -16.93
N LYS A 180 -5.43 4.22 -16.57
CA LYS A 180 -6.27 4.91 -15.59
C LYS A 180 -7.73 4.90 -15.99
N GLU A 181 -7.99 5.11 -17.27
CA GLU A 181 -9.32 5.16 -17.86
C GLU A 181 -9.99 3.78 -17.82
N LEU A 182 -9.26 2.72 -18.17
CA LEU A 182 -9.76 1.36 -18.12
C LEU A 182 -10.13 0.93 -16.71
N ILE A 183 -9.29 1.20 -15.71
CA ILE A 183 -9.62 0.82 -14.34
C ILE A 183 -10.79 1.63 -13.78
N ARG A 184 -10.90 2.92 -14.12
CA ARG A 184 -12.03 3.76 -13.76
C ARG A 184 -13.32 3.20 -14.32
N LEU A 185 -13.32 2.88 -15.63
CA LEU A 185 -14.47 2.27 -16.31
C LEU A 185 -14.85 0.92 -15.69
N GLY A 186 -13.87 0.06 -15.42
CA GLY A 186 -14.08 -1.23 -14.78
C GLY A 186 -14.70 -1.09 -13.38
N MET A 187 -14.24 -0.14 -12.58
CA MET A 187 -14.79 0.12 -11.24
C MET A 187 -16.23 0.68 -11.29
N THR A 188 -16.57 1.42 -12.33
CA THR A 188 -17.96 1.87 -12.54
C THR A 188 -18.85 0.70 -12.97
N PHE A 189 -18.39 -0.13 -13.90
CA PHE A 189 -19.19 -1.23 -14.43
C PHE A 189 -19.42 -2.36 -13.41
N VAL A 190 -18.44 -2.65 -12.54
CA VAL A 190 -18.56 -3.73 -11.55
C VAL A 190 -19.68 -3.50 -10.52
N GLN A 191 -20.20 -2.28 -10.42
CA GLN A 191 -21.36 -1.95 -9.56
C GLN A 191 -22.66 -2.54 -10.10
N HIS A 192 -22.74 -2.81 -11.42
CA HIS A 192 -23.97 -3.24 -12.11
C HIS A 192 -23.78 -4.48 -12.98
N THR A 193 -22.56 -5.00 -13.07
CA THR A 193 -22.19 -6.10 -13.98
C THR A 193 -21.37 -7.14 -13.22
N PRO A 194 -21.56 -8.44 -13.46
CA PRO A 194 -20.74 -9.48 -12.86
C PRO A 194 -19.25 -9.28 -13.10
N VAL A 195 -18.45 -9.47 -12.05
CA VAL A 195 -17.00 -9.15 -12.05
C VAL A 195 -16.22 -9.89 -13.14
N ASN A 196 -16.59 -11.11 -13.49
CA ASN A 196 -15.94 -11.88 -14.55
C ASN A 196 -16.10 -11.24 -15.94
N ILE A 197 -17.27 -10.67 -16.24
CA ILE A 197 -17.53 -9.96 -17.51
C ILE A 197 -16.69 -8.70 -17.57
N VAL A 198 -16.65 -7.93 -16.48
CA VAL A 198 -15.82 -6.72 -16.40
C VAL A 198 -14.32 -7.07 -16.50
N ASP A 199 -13.88 -8.12 -15.86
CA ASP A 199 -12.49 -8.60 -15.92
C ASP A 199 -12.09 -9.03 -17.33
N ASP A 200 -12.94 -9.78 -18.04
CA ASP A 200 -12.71 -10.17 -19.43
C ASP A 200 -12.60 -8.94 -20.35
N PHE A 201 -13.47 -7.96 -20.16
CA PHE A 201 -13.40 -6.69 -20.87
C PHE A 201 -12.08 -5.96 -20.60
N LEU A 202 -11.69 -5.80 -19.33
CA LEU A 202 -10.44 -5.14 -18.93
C LEU A 202 -9.22 -5.82 -19.53
N VAL A 203 -9.18 -7.15 -19.51
CA VAL A 203 -8.06 -7.93 -20.08
C VAL A 203 -7.97 -7.74 -21.59
N ARG A 204 -9.11 -7.81 -22.32
CA ARG A 204 -9.15 -7.61 -23.79
C ARG A 204 -8.70 -6.22 -24.19
N MET A 205 -9.24 -5.19 -23.49
CA MET A 205 -8.88 -3.80 -23.76
C MET A 205 -7.42 -3.51 -23.41
N SER A 206 -6.90 -4.07 -22.31
CA SER A 206 -5.48 -3.94 -21.97
C SER A 206 -4.57 -4.63 -23.00
N ASN A 207 -5.00 -5.76 -23.57
CA ASN A 207 -4.27 -6.40 -24.70
C ASN A 207 -4.28 -5.53 -25.96
N PHE A 208 -5.41 -4.87 -26.23
CA PHE A 208 -5.49 -3.97 -27.37
C PHE A 208 -4.56 -2.75 -27.20
N VAL A 209 -4.52 -2.15 -26.01
CA VAL A 209 -3.70 -0.95 -25.72
C VAL A 209 -2.21 -1.29 -25.66
N PHE A 210 -1.83 -2.32 -24.93
CA PHE A 210 -0.42 -2.62 -24.64
C PHE A 210 0.17 -3.70 -25.53
N GLY A 211 -0.65 -4.51 -26.22
CA GLY A 211 -0.21 -5.69 -26.96
C GLY A 211 0.29 -6.82 -26.06
N ASP A 212 1.04 -7.73 -26.65
CA ASP A 212 1.73 -8.79 -25.91
C ASP A 212 2.99 -8.25 -25.24
N LEU A 213 3.01 -8.28 -23.91
CA LEU A 213 4.12 -7.82 -23.08
C LEU A 213 5.04 -8.97 -22.64
N SER A 214 4.72 -10.21 -22.99
CA SER A 214 5.51 -11.38 -22.57
C SER A 214 6.95 -11.34 -23.11
N MET A 215 7.12 -10.84 -24.34
CA MET A 215 8.44 -10.60 -24.94
C MET A 215 9.31 -9.57 -24.18
N HIS A 216 8.69 -8.76 -23.35
CA HIS A 216 9.35 -7.77 -22.49
C HIS A 216 9.44 -8.22 -21.02
N GLY A 217 9.24 -9.53 -20.74
CA GLY A 217 9.33 -10.09 -19.39
C GLY A 217 8.12 -9.81 -18.49
N ILE A 218 7.00 -9.33 -19.04
CA ILE A 218 5.78 -9.02 -18.29
C ILE A 218 4.69 -10.04 -18.66
N VAL A 219 4.46 -11.00 -17.77
CA VAL A 219 3.45 -12.04 -17.96
C VAL A 219 2.16 -11.65 -17.24
N ARG A 220 1.00 -11.90 -17.88
CA ARG A 220 -0.31 -11.67 -17.25
C ARG A 220 -0.73 -12.85 -16.39
N PRO A 221 -1.41 -12.57 -15.24
CA PRO A 221 -2.11 -13.61 -14.50
C PRO A 221 -3.27 -14.20 -15.32
N LYS A 222 -3.60 -15.48 -15.05
CA LYS A 222 -4.76 -16.14 -15.67
C LYS A 222 -6.10 -15.58 -15.15
N GLN A 223 -6.15 -15.19 -13.89
CA GLN A 223 -7.33 -14.62 -13.25
C GLN A 223 -7.42 -13.12 -13.57
N GLY A 224 -8.63 -12.59 -13.79
CA GLY A 224 -8.83 -11.18 -14.11
C GLY A 224 -8.42 -10.21 -12.98
N PRO A 225 -8.20 -8.92 -13.28
CA PRO A 225 -7.57 -7.97 -12.35
C PRO A 225 -8.43 -7.66 -11.11
N LEU A 226 -9.74 -7.51 -11.25
CA LEU A 226 -10.63 -7.20 -10.13
C LEU A 226 -10.82 -8.41 -9.21
N LEU A 227 -11.01 -9.59 -9.79
CA LEU A 227 -11.13 -10.84 -9.04
C LEU A 227 -9.83 -11.19 -8.32
N LEU A 228 -8.67 -10.97 -8.97
CA LEU A 228 -7.34 -11.13 -8.36
C LEU A 228 -7.18 -10.19 -7.17
N LYS A 229 -7.59 -8.92 -7.32
CA LYS A 229 -7.59 -7.94 -6.22
C LYS A 229 -8.47 -8.38 -5.07
N ALA A 230 -9.68 -8.83 -5.34
CA ALA A 230 -10.62 -9.28 -4.32
C ALA A 230 -10.06 -10.47 -3.52
N LYS A 231 -9.44 -11.46 -4.19
CA LYS A 231 -8.93 -12.69 -3.55
C LYS A 231 -7.58 -12.53 -2.85
N THR A 232 -6.70 -11.70 -3.38
CA THR A 232 -5.30 -11.66 -2.92
C THR A 232 -4.84 -10.30 -2.41
N GLY A 233 -5.65 -9.26 -2.57
CA GLY A 233 -5.26 -7.88 -2.31
C GLY A 233 -4.30 -7.28 -3.36
N ARG A 234 -3.85 -8.05 -4.37
CA ARG A 234 -2.94 -7.56 -5.41
C ARG A 234 -3.68 -6.73 -6.44
N SER A 235 -3.36 -5.45 -6.52
CA SER A 235 -3.93 -4.55 -7.52
C SER A 235 -3.30 -4.74 -8.89
N ALA A 236 -4.07 -4.50 -9.95
CA ALA A 236 -3.49 -4.21 -11.26
C ALA A 236 -2.57 -2.97 -11.16
N VAL A 237 -1.55 -2.96 -11.99
CA VAL A 237 -0.66 -1.80 -12.13
C VAL A 237 -1.29 -0.83 -13.12
N ILE A 238 -1.39 0.41 -12.71
CA ILE A 238 -1.87 1.51 -13.53
C ILE A 238 -0.66 2.13 -14.22
N ASP A 239 -0.55 1.94 -15.52
CA ASP A 239 0.59 2.46 -16.27
C ASP A 239 0.62 4.00 -16.28
N VAL A 240 1.81 4.52 -16.09
CA VAL A 240 2.10 5.97 -16.15
C VAL A 240 3.04 6.33 -17.31
N GLY A 241 3.22 5.40 -18.26
CA GLY A 241 4.15 5.50 -19.38
C GLY A 241 5.36 4.55 -19.27
N THR A 242 5.47 3.80 -18.18
CA THR A 242 6.58 2.86 -17.92
C THR A 242 6.64 1.77 -18.98
N VAL A 243 5.49 1.26 -19.41
CA VAL A 243 5.42 0.23 -20.47
C VAL A 243 6.04 0.71 -21.77
N GLY A 244 5.83 1.97 -22.15
CA GLY A 244 6.48 2.57 -23.33
C GLY A 244 8.00 2.55 -23.21
N LEU A 245 8.54 2.91 -22.04
CA LEU A 245 9.99 2.90 -21.75
C LEU A 245 10.58 1.49 -21.67
N ILE A 246 9.80 0.50 -21.27
CA ILE A 246 10.20 -0.91 -21.33
C ILE A 246 10.25 -1.42 -22.78
N LYS A 247 9.23 -1.12 -23.56
CA LYS A 247 9.14 -1.55 -24.98
C LYS A 247 10.26 -0.99 -25.85
N ASN A 248 10.64 0.26 -25.62
CA ASN A 248 11.74 0.89 -26.37
C ASN A 248 13.14 0.59 -25.80
N GLY A 249 13.24 -0.21 -24.73
CA GLY A 249 14.49 -0.64 -24.12
C GLY A 249 15.16 0.40 -23.18
N THR A 250 14.52 1.54 -22.92
CA THR A 250 15.02 2.55 -21.94
C THR A 250 15.04 1.97 -20.53
N ILE A 251 14.00 1.23 -20.14
CA ILE A 251 13.96 0.48 -18.88
C ILE A 251 14.16 -1.00 -19.19
N LYS A 252 15.17 -1.60 -18.54
CA LYS A 252 15.49 -3.03 -18.71
C LYS A 252 14.74 -3.87 -17.70
N VAL A 253 14.13 -4.97 -18.16
CA VAL A 253 13.41 -5.90 -17.29
C VAL A 253 14.30 -7.10 -16.98
N HIS A 254 14.35 -7.47 -15.69
CA HIS A 254 15.07 -8.66 -15.21
C HIS A 254 14.13 -9.57 -14.43
N GLY A 255 14.47 -10.86 -14.42
CA GLY A 255 13.85 -11.87 -13.57
C GLY A 255 14.23 -11.71 -12.09
N ASN A 256 13.99 -12.76 -11.31
CA ASN A 256 14.25 -12.74 -9.88
C ASN A 256 15.76 -12.63 -9.56
N ILE A 257 16.08 -11.98 -8.43
CA ILE A 257 17.47 -11.87 -7.95
C ILE A 257 17.84 -13.17 -7.24
N SER A 258 18.96 -13.77 -7.67
CA SER A 258 19.52 -14.96 -7.02
C SER A 258 20.45 -14.60 -5.87
N LYS A 259 21.37 -13.67 -6.08
CA LYS A 259 22.30 -13.17 -5.06
C LYS A 259 22.94 -11.85 -5.46
N ILE A 260 23.58 -11.21 -4.48
CA ILE A 260 24.30 -9.94 -4.64
C ILE A 260 25.75 -10.13 -4.14
N LYS A 261 26.72 -9.55 -4.87
CA LYS A 261 28.14 -9.54 -4.47
C LYS A 261 28.77 -8.21 -4.85
N GLY A 262 29.15 -7.39 -3.87
CA GLY A 262 29.62 -6.03 -4.08
C GLY A 262 28.54 -5.21 -4.78
N ASN A 263 28.85 -4.59 -5.90
CA ASN A 263 27.88 -3.84 -6.72
C ASN A 263 27.18 -4.71 -7.80
N LYS A 264 27.49 -6.01 -7.87
CA LYS A 264 26.94 -6.94 -8.89
C LYS A 264 25.74 -7.69 -8.36
N VAL A 265 24.61 -7.59 -9.08
CA VAL A 265 23.41 -8.36 -8.87
C VAL A 265 23.38 -9.51 -9.89
N GLU A 266 23.19 -10.72 -9.40
CA GLU A 266 22.99 -11.92 -10.23
C GLU A 266 21.52 -12.28 -10.23
N PHE A 267 20.96 -12.39 -11.42
CA PHE A 267 19.56 -12.75 -11.67
C PHE A 267 19.43 -14.26 -11.99
N GLU A 268 18.22 -14.74 -12.07
CA GLU A 268 17.91 -16.05 -12.63
C GLU A 268 18.56 -16.17 -14.02
N HIS A 269 18.95 -17.40 -14.39
CA HIS A 269 19.70 -17.70 -15.63
C HIS A 269 21.13 -17.12 -15.69
N SER A 270 21.72 -16.81 -14.51
CA SER A 270 23.14 -16.40 -14.36
C SER A 270 23.51 -15.06 -15.01
N GLU A 271 22.54 -14.24 -15.39
CA GLU A 271 22.80 -12.87 -15.83
C GLU A 271 23.35 -12.05 -14.66
N LYS A 272 24.43 -11.28 -14.89
CA LYS A 272 25.07 -10.42 -13.88
C LYS A 272 25.16 -8.98 -14.39
N ARG A 273 24.73 -8.03 -13.55
CA ARG A 273 24.84 -6.60 -13.84
C ARG A 273 25.28 -5.82 -12.62
N GLY A 274 26.03 -4.74 -12.86
CA GLY A 274 26.42 -3.78 -11.83
C GLY A 274 25.37 -2.71 -11.65
N PHE A 275 25.14 -2.34 -10.39
CA PHE A 275 24.24 -1.23 -10.02
C PHE A 275 24.90 -0.35 -8.98
N ASP A 276 24.55 0.93 -9.02
CA ASP A 276 24.97 1.93 -8.05
C ASP A 276 24.03 2.01 -6.87
N ASP A 277 22.71 1.83 -7.13
CA ASP A 277 21.67 1.89 -6.11
C ASP A 277 20.58 0.84 -6.35
N ILE A 278 19.93 0.39 -5.25
CA ILE A 278 18.77 -0.51 -5.29
C ILE A 278 17.59 0.13 -4.56
N VAL A 279 16.45 0.22 -5.24
CA VAL A 279 15.17 0.70 -4.67
C VAL A 279 14.20 -0.48 -4.55
N PHE A 280 13.90 -0.88 -3.32
CA PHE A 280 12.90 -1.92 -3.05
C PHE A 280 11.48 -1.35 -3.07
N ALA A 281 10.70 -1.69 -4.08
CA ALA A 281 9.27 -1.42 -4.19
C ALA A 281 8.46 -2.70 -3.94
N THR A 282 8.84 -3.43 -2.91
CA THR A 282 8.34 -4.78 -2.57
C THR A 282 7.17 -4.78 -1.60
N GLY A 283 6.56 -3.59 -1.42
CA GLY A 283 5.38 -3.40 -0.59
C GLY A 283 5.70 -3.29 0.90
N TYR A 284 4.68 -3.40 1.69
CA TYR A 284 4.72 -3.17 3.13
C TYR A 284 4.14 -4.37 3.88
N LYS A 285 4.29 -4.35 5.20
CA LYS A 285 3.66 -5.31 6.11
C LYS A 285 3.00 -4.59 7.29
N SER A 286 1.96 -5.20 7.84
CA SER A 286 1.33 -4.74 9.07
C SER A 286 2.25 -4.99 10.27
N THR A 287 2.24 -4.08 11.23
CA THR A 287 2.94 -4.22 12.52
C THR A 287 1.96 -4.46 13.68
N ALA A 288 0.70 -4.74 13.41
CA ALA A 288 -0.32 -4.91 14.44
C ALA A 288 0.06 -5.99 15.46
N ASN A 289 0.58 -7.13 15.02
CA ASN A 289 1.01 -8.23 15.89
C ASN A 289 2.20 -7.90 16.80
N ALA A 290 2.95 -6.83 16.51
CA ALA A 290 4.08 -6.45 17.34
C ALA A 290 3.64 -5.92 18.72
N TRP A 291 2.45 -5.36 18.81
CA TRP A 291 1.95 -4.73 20.04
C TRP A 291 0.58 -5.27 20.50
N LEU A 292 -0.23 -5.88 19.62
CA LEU A 292 -1.52 -6.46 19.98
C LEU A 292 -1.35 -7.88 20.49
N LYS A 293 -1.65 -8.12 21.75
CA LYS A 293 -1.81 -9.44 22.36
C LYS A 293 -3.29 -9.83 22.32
N ASN A 294 -3.58 -11.12 22.26
CA ASN A 294 -4.95 -11.64 22.13
C ASN A 294 -5.65 -11.20 20.82
N GLY A 295 -4.86 -10.92 19.77
CA GLY A 295 -5.37 -10.54 18.46
C GLY A 295 -5.77 -11.72 17.56
N GLU A 296 -5.55 -12.97 18.01
CA GLU A 296 -5.69 -14.20 17.23
C GLU A 296 -7.14 -14.47 16.81
N SER A 297 -8.12 -13.90 17.50
CA SER A 297 -9.53 -13.98 17.11
C SER A 297 -9.82 -13.23 15.79
N MET A 298 -8.95 -12.28 15.40
CA MET A 298 -9.15 -11.39 14.27
C MET A 298 -7.99 -11.44 13.26
N LEU A 299 -6.73 -11.42 13.72
CA LEU A 299 -5.55 -11.28 12.87
C LEU A 299 -4.81 -12.60 12.66
N ASN A 300 -4.24 -12.76 11.47
CA ASN A 300 -3.32 -13.84 11.13
C ASN A 300 -1.86 -13.47 11.52
N ASN A 301 -0.92 -14.37 11.23
CA ASN A 301 0.51 -14.17 11.58
C ASN A 301 1.16 -12.96 10.85
N GLU A 302 0.54 -12.47 9.78
CA GLU A 302 1.00 -11.28 9.05
C GLU A 302 0.38 -9.97 9.59
N GLY A 303 -0.45 -10.04 10.65
CA GLY A 303 -1.16 -8.88 11.18
C GLY A 303 -2.29 -8.38 10.27
N LEU A 304 -2.85 -9.26 9.45
CA LEU A 304 -3.97 -9.00 8.55
C LEU A 304 -5.19 -9.80 8.98
N PRO A 305 -6.41 -9.40 8.60
CA PRO A 305 -7.61 -10.13 8.98
C PRO A 305 -7.60 -11.59 8.54
N LYS A 306 -8.03 -12.50 9.42
CA LYS A 306 -8.21 -13.92 9.13
C LYS A 306 -9.46 -14.20 8.30
N LYS A 307 -10.53 -13.44 8.57
CA LYS A 307 -11.80 -13.57 7.87
C LYS A 307 -11.79 -12.76 6.59
N GLU A 308 -12.48 -13.23 5.58
CA GLU A 308 -12.67 -12.51 4.34
C GLU A 308 -13.79 -11.45 4.48
N PHE A 309 -13.80 -10.51 3.55
CA PHE A 309 -14.91 -9.56 3.42
C PHE A 309 -16.25 -10.31 3.23
N PRO A 310 -17.34 -9.87 3.88
CA PRO A 310 -17.50 -8.64 4.65
C PRO A 310 -17.22 -8.75 6.17
N ASN A 311 -16.82 -9.92 6.68
CA ASN A 311 -16.75 -10.18 8.13
C ASN A 311 -15.35 -10.03 8.73
N HIS A 312 -14.44 -9.35 8.02
CA HIS A 312 -13.01 -9.23 8.35
C HIS A 312 -12.70 -8.24 9.47
N TRP A 313 -13.58 -7.29 9.73
CA TRP A 313 -13.36 -6.13 10.61
C TRP A 313 -13.64 -6.40 12.10
N LYS A 314 -14.23 -7.54 12.47
CA LYS A 314 -14.68 -7.86 13.84
C LYS A 314 -14.01 -9.12 14.40
N GLY A 315 -13.40 -8.96 15.58
CA GLY A 315 -12.86 -10.02 16.43
C GLY A 315 -13.72 -10.28 17.67
N ALA A 316 -13.14 -10.92 18.69
CA ALA A 316 -13.76 -11.15 20.00
C ALA A 316 -13.58 -9.94 20.94
N ASN A 317 -14.38 -9.87 22.00
CA ASN A 317 -14.21 -8.95 23.12
C ASN A 317 -14.17 -7.46 22.71
N GLY A 318 -14.97 -7.06 21.72
CA GLY A 318 -14.96 -5.67 21.23
C GLY A 318 -13.69 -5.26 20.51
N LEU A 319 -12.95 -6.23 19.94
CA LEU A 319 -11.82 -5.98 19.05
C LEU A 319 -12.29 -5.75 17.62
N TYR A 320 -11.79 -4.69 17.00
CA TYR A 320 -12.09 -4.33 15.63
C TYR A 320 -10.83 -3.96 14.86
N CYS A 321 -10.89 -4.03 13.52
CA CYS A 321 -9.84 -3.46 12.67
C CYS A 321 -10.43 -2.68 11.49
N ALA A 322 -9.81 -1.57 11.15
CA ALA A 322 -10.14 -0.77 9.98
C ALA A 322 -8.90 -0.60 9.09
N GLY A 323 -9.09 -0.80 7.77
CA GLY A 323 -8.05 -0.57 6.78
C GLY A 323 -6.93 -1.61 6.73
N LEU A 324 -7.17 -2.84 7.18
CA LEU A 324 -6.21 -3.95 7.09
C LEU A 324 -6.56 -4.97 5.98
N ALA A 325 -7.70 -4.79 5.29
CA ALA A 325 -8.20 -5.75 4.30
C ALA A 325 -7.71 -5.51 2.86
N LYS A 326 -6.75 -4.64 2.64
CA LYS A 326 -6.18 -4.30 1.32
C LYS A 326 -7.22 -3.79 0.30
N ARG A 327 -8.28 -3.12 0.77
CA ARG A 327 -9.39 -2.63 -0.05
C ARG A 327 -9.35 -1.12 -0.34
N GLY A 328 -8.23 -0.44 0.02
CA GLY A 328 -8.04 1.00 -0.19
C GLY A 328 -8.98 1.87 0.65
N LEU A 329 -9.11 3.15 0.27
CA LEU A 329 -9.89 4.13 1.03
C LEU A 329 -11.38 3.79 1.14
N ALA A 330 -11.99 3.29 0.07
CA ALA A 330 -13.40 2.84 0.10
C ALA A 330 -13.61 1.70 1.11
N GLY A 331 -12.66 0.76 1.21
CA GLY A 331 -12.72 -0.31 2.22
C GLY A 331 -12.62 0.24 3.64
N ILE A 332 -11.73 1.22 3.88
CA ILE A 332 -11.61 1.87 5.20
C ILE A 332 -12.93 2.55 5.61
N ALA A 333 -13.58 3.24 4.66
CA ALA A 333 -14.85 3.90 4.91
C ALA A 333 -15.97 2.91 5.27
N MET A 334 -16.01 1.74 4.61
CA MET A 334 -16.95 0.66 4.93
C MET A 334 -16.68 0.09 6.31
N ASP A 335 -15.43 -0.28 6.59
CA ASP A 335 -15.02 -0.82 7.90
C ASP A 335 -15.41 0.13 9.03
N ALA A 336 -15.13 1.43 8.88
CA ALA A 336 -15.44 2.44 9.89
C ALA A 336 -16.94 2.54 10.17
N LYS A 337 -17.78 2.47 9.12
CA LYS A 337 -19.24 2.49 9.25
C LYS A 337 -19.77 1.23 9.96
N ASP A 338 -19.28 0.07 9.58
CA ASP A 338 -19.70 -1.21 10.16
C ASP A 338 -19.29 -1.30 11.64
N ILE A 339 -18.08 -0.87 11.97
CA ILE A 339 -17.58 -0.80 13.36
C ILE A 339 -18.44 0.17 14.18
N ALA A 340 -18.74 1.36 13.66
CA ALA A 340 -19.54 2.35 14.38
C ALA A 340 -20.94 1.82 14.67
N ASN A 341 -21.60 1.17 13.70
CA ASN A 341 -22.93 0.56 13.87
C ASN A 341 -22.91 -0.57 14.91
N ASP A 342 -21.89 -1.44 14.90
CA ASP A 342 -21.77 -2.54 15.86
C ASP A 342 -21.50 -2.04 17.28
N ILE A 343 -20.68 -1.02 17.44
CA ILE A 343 -20.44 -0.38 18.74
C ILE A 343 -21.73 0.25 19.23
N LEU A 344 -22.47 0.99 18.38
CA LEU A 344 -23.72 1.64 18.75
C LEU A 344 -24.76 0.61 19.23
N SER A 345 -24.92 -0.50 18.50
CA SER A 345 -25.84 -1.58 18.90
C SER A 345 -25.51 -2.22 20.24
N SER A 346 -24.24 -2.14 20.66
CA SER A 346 -23.76 -2.66 21.95
C SER A 346 -24.07 -1.74 23.13
N TYR A 347 -24.50 -0.50 22.90
CA TYR A 347 -24.91 0.46 23.92
C TYR A 347 -26.43 0.49 24.15
N HIS A 348 -27.21 -0.05 23.24
CA HIS A 348 -28.66 -0.22 23.38
C HIS A 348 -28.92 -1.68 23.71
N PRO A 349 -29.20 -2.03 24.98
CA PRO A 349 -29.53 -3.39 25.40
C PRO A 349 -30.88 -3.86 24.85
#